data_5a7b3db7849e609921b8e70497f7d8e1
#
_entry.id   5a7b3db7849e609921b8e70497f7d8e1
#
_cell.length_a   1.000
_cell.length_b   1.000
_cell.length_c   1.000
_cell.angle_alpha   90.00
_cell.angle_beta   90.00
_cell.angle_gamma   90.00
#
_symmetry.space_group_name_H-M   'P 1'
#
loop_
_entity.id
_entity.type
_entity.pdbx_description
1 polymer ?
#
loop_
_entity_poly.entity_id
_entity_poly.type
_entity_poly.pdbx_seq_one_letter_code
_entity_poly.pdbx_strand_id
1 'polypeptide(L)'
;MYYLEIEKVIGREILDSRGNPTVEAEVYLTDGTVGRGAAPSGASTGEFEALELRDKDMGRYLGKGVTKAVENINTVIDETLTGMDASDIYAIDKAMIAADGTKDKSKLGANAILAVSIACARAAANSLDIPLYRFLGGINGNRLPVPMMNILNGGCHAPSSGLDVQEFMIMPVGAPSFREGLRWCAEVFHSLAAILKERGLATSVGDEGGFAPALTSDEEAIETILTAVRKAGYEPGRDFKIAVDAASSEWKTDKVGEYKLPKAGTTYTSEELIAHWKALVDEYPIISIEDALDEEDWEGWQKLTEELGDKVQLVGDDLFVTNTERLSKGIEMGCGNSILIKLNQIGSVSETLEAIKLAHKAGYTAVSSHRSGETEDTTIADLAVAMNTCQIKTGAPSRSERVAKYNRLLRIEEELGGAAVYPGINAFGIRQEK
;
A
#
# COMPACT_ATOMS: atom_id res chain seq x y z
N MET A 1 16.85 -11.13 -30.96
CA MET A 1 16.30 -10.71 -29.68
C MET A 1 15.89 -9.24 -29.86
N TYR A 2 14.67 -8.89 -29.52
CA TYR A 2 14.24 -7.51 -29.63
C TYR A 2 14.89 -6.77 -28.43
N TYR A 3 15.68 -5.73 -28.72
CA TYR A 3 16.44 -4.99 -27.72
C TYR A 3 15.86 -3.59 -27.60
N LEU A 4 15.33 -3.26 -26.44
CA LEU A 4 14.66 -1.99 -26.13
C LEU A 4 15.66 -1.01 -25.52
N GLU A 5 16.57 -0.49 -26.36
CA GLU A 5 17.69 0.34 -25.93
C GLU A 5 17.22 1.68 -25.36
N ILE A 6 17.70 1.98 -24.14
CA ILE A 6 17.50 3.26 -23.49
C ILE A 6 18.40 4.31 -24.16
N GLU A 7 17.78 5.35 -24.73
CA GLU A 7 18.48 6.50 -25.31
C GLU A 7 18.87 7.51 -24.22
N LYS A 8 17.95 7.79 -23.27
CA LYS A 8 18.17 8.73 -22.17
C LYS A 8 17.16 8.58 -21.07
N VAL A 9 17.51 9.08 -19.89
CA VAL A 9 16.65 9.17 -18.71
C VAL A 9 16.57 10.63 -18.26
N ILE A 10 15.35 11.13 -17.99
CA ILE A 10 15.12 12.50 -17.52
C ILE A 10 14.30 12.47 -16.25
N GLY A 11 14.81 13.10 -15.18
CA GLY A 11 14.10 13.31 -13.93
C GLY A 11 13.57 14.73 -13.81
N ARG A 12 12.45 14.87 -13.09
CA ARG A 12 11.90 16.17 -12.69
C ARG A 12 11.25 16.11 -11.31
N GLU A 13 11.13 17.28 -10.70
CA GLU A 13 10.36 17.45 -9.48
C GLU A 13 8.90 17.73 -9.85
N ILE A 14 7.97 16.99 -9.23
CA ILE A 14 6.52 17.19 -9.33
C ILE A 14 5.93 17.34 -7.93
N LEU A 15 4.65 17.66 -7.79
CA LEU A 15 3.97 17.69 -6.50
C LEU A 15 3.17 16.41 -6.25
N ASP A 16 3.21 15.92 -5.01
CA ASP A 16 2.34 14.87 -4.52
C ASP A 16 0.95 15.42 -4.10
N SER A 17 0.05 14.53 -3.70
CA SER A 17 -1.31 14.86 -3.27
C SER A 17 -1.39 15.73 -2.00
N ARG A 18 -0.29 15.90 -1.29
CA ARG A 18 -0.16 16.78 -0.12
C ARG A 18 0.49 18.14 -0.46
N GLY A 19 0.83 18.37 -1.74
CA GLY A 19 1.56 19.57 -2.18
C GLY A 19 3.04 19.55 -1.81
N ASN A 20 3.61 18.40 -1.44
CA ASN A 20 5.04 18.24 -1.25
C ASN A 20 5.70 17.77 -2.55
N PRO A 21 6.95 18.20 -2.82
CA PRO A 21 7.67 17.70 -3.99
C PRO A 21 7.98 16.22 -3.90
N THR A 22 7.91 15.55 -5.04
CA THR A 22 8.36 14.18 -5.27
C THR A 22 9.03 14.04 -6.63
N VAL A 23 9.53 12.86 -6.95
CA VAL A 23 10.32 12.57 -8.14
C VAL A 23 9.48 11.89 -9.20
N GLU A 24 9.55 12.42 -10.44
CA GLU A 24 9.07 11.76 -11.67
C GLU A 24 10.24 11.55 -12.60
N ALA A 25 10.28 10.41 -13.29
CA ALA A 25 11.24 10.11 -14.34
C ALA A 25 10.56 9.76 -15.65
N GLU A 26 11.21 10.09 -16.75
CA GLU A 26 10.89 9.63 -18.10
C GLU A 26 12.09 8.88 -18.69
N VAL A 27 11.82 7.72 -19.27
CA VAL A 27 12.79 6.90 -20.00
C VAL A 27 12.42 6.92 -21.48
N TYR A 28 13.35 7.34 -22.30
CA TYR A 28 13.22 7.43 -23.75
C TYR A 28 13.97 6.24 -24.37
N LEU A 29 13.31 5.52 -25.25
CA LEU A 29 13.92 4.43 -26.02
C LEU A 29 14.33 4.93 -27.42
N THR A 30 15.29 4.24 -28.02
CA THR A 30 15.79 4.57 -29.39
C THR A 30 14.73 4.41 -30.48
N ASP A 31 13.64 3.69 -30.23
CA ASP A 31 12.47 3.60 -31.11
C ASP A 31 11.51 4.79 -31.00
N GLY A 32 11.79 5.76 -30.12
CA GLY A 32 10.97 6.94 -29.84
C GLY A 32 9.89 6.74 -28.78
N THR A 33 9.79 5.53 -28.22
CA THR A 33 8.84 5.24 -27.12
C THR A 33 9.30 5.91 -25.84
N VAL A 34 8.33 6.34 -25.02
CA VAL A 34 8.59 6.96 -23.72
C VAL A 34 7.78 6.24 -22.62
N GLY A 35 8.43 5.95 -21.52
CA GLY A 35 7.78 5.51 -20.29
C GLY A 35 7.97 6.55 -19.18
N ARG A 36 6.95 6.72 -18.33
CA ARG A 36 6.97 7.67 -17.21
C ARG A 36 6.66 6.94 -15.91
N GLY A 37 7.36 7.28 -14.83
CA GLY A 37 7.14 6.74 -13.50
C GLY A 37 7.33 7.81 -12.44
N ALA A 38 6.50 7.79 -11.40
CA ALA A 38 6.59 8.71 -10.27
C ALA A 38 6.68 7.93 -8.95
N ALA A 39 7.52 8.40 -8.04
CA ALA A 39 7.65 7.82 -6.71
C ALA A 39 6.63 8.46 -5.74
N PRO A 40 5.84 7.66 -4.99
CA PRO A 40 5.03 8.19 -3.90
C PRO A 40 5.89 8.51 -2.68
N SER A 41 5.31 9.20 -1.68
CA SER A 41 5.99 9.61 -0.45
C SER A 41 5.16 9.26 0.79
N GLY A 42 5.78 8.70 1.82
CA GLY A 42 5.12 8.40 3.10
C GLY A 42 4.95 9.63 3.99
N ALA A 43 3.96 9.60 4.90
CA ALA A 43 3.84 10.53 6.02
C ALA A 43 4.59 9.98 7.24
N SER A 44 4.33 8.74 7.61
CA SER A 44 5.11 7.92 8.51
C SER A 44 6.06 7.06 7.69
N THR A 45 7.28 6.82 8.18
CA THR A 45 8.25 5.94 7.55
C THR A 45 8.75 4.95 8.60
N GLY A 46 8.67 3.66 8.30
CA GLY A 46 9.28 2.62 9.13
C GLY A 46 10.80 2.84 9.24
N GLU A 47 11.38 2.47 10.36
CA GLU A 47 12.81 2.67 10.63
C GLU A 47 13.71 1.97 9.59
N PHE A 48 13.21 0.92 8.96
CA PHE A 48 13.98 0.06 8.04
C PHE A 48 13.66 0.30 6.56
N GLU A 49 12.90 1.35 6.22
CA GLU A 49 12.63 1.71 4.83
C GLU A 49 13.89 2.22 4.10
N ALA A 50 13.96 1.99 2.78
CA ALA A 50 14.96 2.63 1.94
C ALA A 50 14.79 4.16 1.95
N LEU A 51 15.91 4.89 1.86
CA LEU A 51 15.93 6.34 2.09
C LEU A 51 15.29 7.13 0.94
N GLU A 52 14.24 7.87 1.24
CA GLU A 52 13.71 8.93 0.39
C GLU A 52 14.64 10.16 0.47
N LEU A 53 15.38 10.44 -0.63
CA LEU A 53 16.36 11.52 -0.63
C LEU A 53 15.68 12.88 -0.73
N ARG A 54 15.84 13.69 0.32
CA ARG A 54 15.35 15.06 0.45
C ARG A 54 16.52 16.04 0.54
N ASP A 55 16.33 17.26 -0.01
CA ASP A 55 17.39 18.29 -0.07
C ASP A 55 17.77 18.85 1.31
N LYS A 56 16.80 18.88 2.26
CA LYS A 56 16.93 19.48 3.60
C LYS A 56 17.28 20.98 3.56
N ASP A 57 17.01 21.65 2.43
CA ASP A 57 17.14 23.10 2.28
C ASP A 57 15.86 23.78 2.76
N MET A 58 15.90 24.38 3.93
CA MET A 58 14.74 25.07 4.53
C MET A 58 14.24 26.28 3.72
N GLY A 59 15.07 26.83 2.84
CA GLY A 59 14.69 27.92 1.92
C GLY A 59 13.81 27.47 0.75
N ARG A 60 13.67 26.15 0.55
CA ARG A 60 12.93 25.58 -0.55
C ARG A 60 12.05 24.41 -0.08
N TYR A 61 10.70 24.51 -0.28
CA TYR A 61 9.73 23.52 0.18
C TYR A 61 9.89 23.10 1.65
N LEU A 62 10.32 24.00 2.52
CA LEU A 62 10.54 23.73 3.94
C LEU A 62 11.45 22.50 4.21
N GLY A 63 12.48 22.33 3.39
CA GLY A 63 13.43 21.23 3.47
C GLY A 63 13.03 19.96 2.72
N LYS A 64 11.82 19.91 2.13
CA LYS A 64 11.27 18.73 1.47
C LYS A 64 11.60 18.63 -0.04
N GLY A 65 12.39 19.57 -0.60
CA GLY A 65 12.81 19.52 -2.01
C GLY A 65 13.48 18.18 -2.38
N VAL A 66 13.46 17.84 -3.69
CA VAL A 66 14.04 16.60 -4.23
C VAL A 66 15.00 16.85 -5.39
N THR A 67 15.59 18.06 -5.44
CA THR A 67 16.48 18.44 -6.55
C THR A 67 17.73 17.58 -6.64
N LYS A 68 18.28 17.10 -5.49
CA LYS A 68 19.41 16.17 -5.47
C LYS A 68 19.07 14.82 -6.09
N ALA A 69 17.89 14.30 -5.78
CA ALA A 69 17.41 13.05 -6.38
C ALA A 69 17.18 13.22 -7.90
N VAL A 70 16.60 14.34 -8.32
CA VAL A 70 16.45 14.69 -9.74
C VAL A 70 17.80 14.86 -10.45
N GLU A 71 18.78 15.50 -9.83
CA GLU A 71 20.15 15.63 -10.38
C GLU A 71 20.81 14.24 -10.53
N ASN A 72 20.64 13.35 -9.56
CA ASN A 72 21.12 11.97 -9.64
C ASN A 72 20.51 11.20 -10.82
N ILE A 73 19.23 11.43 -11.13
CA ILE A 73 18.59 10.85 -12.32
C ILE A 73 19.22 11.39 -13.59
N ASN A 74 19.34 12.72 -13.70
CA ASN A 74 19.80 13.39 -14.91
C ASN A 74 21.33 13.27 -15.16
N THR A 75 22.06 12.64 -14.25
CA THR A 75 23.52 12.43 -14.35
C THR A 75 23.86 10.95 -14.18
N VAL A 76 24.05 10.51 -12.94
CA VAL A 76 24.56 9.15 -12.63
C VAL A 76 23.67 8.06 -13.19
N ILE A 77 22.34 8.18 -13.02
CA ILE A 77 21.40 7.13 -13.47
C ILE A 77 21.29 7.14 -15.00
N ASP A 78 21.20 8.30 -15.62
CA ASP A 78 21.18 8.42 -17.10
C ASP A 78 22.45 7.80 -17.72
N GLU A 79 23.64 8.15 -17.22
CA GLU A 79 24.91 7.55 -17.68
C GLU A 79 24.98 6.04 -17.46
N THR A 80 24.41 5.55 -16.34
CA THR A 80 24.42 4.13 -15.99
C THR A 80 23.52 3.30 -16.92
N LEU A 81 22.36 3.85 -17.30
CA LEU A 81 21.31 3.10 -18.00
C LEU A 81 21.31 3.29 -19.51
N THR A 82 21.89 4.37 -20.05
CA THR A 82 21.99 4.61 -21.49
C THR A 82 22.67 3.44 -22.20
N GLY A 83 22.01 2.90 -23.22
CA GLY A 83 22.45 1.72 -23.96
C GLY A 83 22.00 0.38 -23.37
N MET A 84 21.36 0.35 -22.17
CA MET A 84 20.80 -0.88 -21.59
C MET A 84 19.43 -1.20 -22.18
N ASP A 85 19.03 -2.47 -22.04
CA ASP A 85 17.71 -2.96 -22.46
C ASP A 85 16.65 -2.67 -21.38
N ALA A 86 15.70 -1.79 -21.68
CA ALA A 86 14.61 -1.45 -20.76
C ALA A 86 13.70 -2.63 -20.41
N SER A 87 13.68 -3.71 -21.18
CA SER A 87 12.88 -4.90 -20.88
C SER A 87 13.48 -5.79 -19.78
N ASP A 88 14.79 -5.65 -19.49
CA ASP A 88 15.45 -6.38 -18.41
C ASP A 88 15.44 -5.56 -17.12
N ILE A 89 14.27 -5.48 -16.48
CA ILE A 89 14.08 -4.71 -15.24
C ILE A 89 15.02 -5.15 -14.11
N TYR A 90 15.37 -6.44 -14.05
CA TYR A 90 16.32 -6.94 -13.05
C TYR A 90 17.73 -6.40 -13.27
N ALA A 91 18.21 -6.36 -14.52
CA ALA A 91 19.49 -5.77 -14.84
C ALA A 91 19.51 -4.25 -14.62
N ILE A 92 18.43 -3.55 -15.01
CA ILE A 92 18.25 -2.11 -14.78
C ILE A 92 18.35 -1.76 -13.29
N ASP A 93 17.51 -2.40 -12.46
CA ASP A 93 17.49 -2.12 -11.03
C ASP A 93 18.83 -2.46 -10.37
N LYS A 94 19.42 -3.61 -10.73
CA LYS A 94 20.74 -4.01 -10.25
C LYS A 94 21.83 -2.99 -10.60
N ALA A 95 21.80 -2.41 -11.79
CA ALA A 95 22.76 -1.39 -12.21
C ALA A 95 22.61 -0.11 -11.37
N MET A 96 21.37 0.36 -11.14
CA MET A 96 21.12 1.54 -10.30
C MET A 96 21.52 1.30 -8.84
N ILE A 97 21.18 0.14 -8.26
CA ILE A 97 21.54 -0.23 -6.89
C ILE A 97 23.07 -0.32 -6.74
N ALA A 98 23.78 -0.87 -7.74
CA ALA A 98 25.24 -0.92 -7.73
C ALA A 98 25.88 0.47 -7.85
N ALA A 99 25.29 1.40 -8.62
CA ALA A 99 25.74 2.79 -8.72
C ALA A 99 25.51 3.59 -7.43
N ASP A 100 24.42 3.27 -6.69
CA ASP A 100 24.19 3.80 -5.35
C ASP A 100 25.23 3.25 -4.36
N GLY A 101 25.37 1.95 -4.25
CA GLY A 101 26.39 1.27 -3.44
C GLY A 101 26.15 1.33 -1.93
N THR A 102 25.02 1.88 -1.44
CA THR A 102 24.63 1.89 -0.03
C THR A 102 23.53 0.86 0.24
N LYS A 103 23.38 0.42 1.48
CA LYS A 103 22.34 -0.57 1.84
C LYS A 103 20.92 0.00 1.72
N ASP A 104 20.76 1.26 2.08
CA ASP A 104 19.48 1.98 2.17
C ASP A 104 19.20 2.90 0.98
N LYS A 105 19.99 2.81 -0.10
CA LYS A 105 19.89 3.67 -1.29
C LYS A 105 20.05 5.17 -0.98
N SER A 106 20.82 5.51 0.05
CA SER A 106 20.96 6.89 0.54
C SER A 106 21.80 7.82 -0.36
N LYS A 107 22.59 7.28 -1.30
CA LYS A 107 23.44 8.09 -2.19
C LYS A 107 22.64 8.65 -3.36
N LEU A 108 21.90 7.82 -4.09
CA LEU A 108 21.07 8.24 -5.22
C LEU A 108 19.66 8.63 -4.80
N GLY A 109 19.14 7.96 -3.77
CA GLY A 109 17.78 8.07 -3.27
C GLY A 109 16.87 6.95 -3.79
N ALA A 110 16.16 6.29 -2.88
CA ALA A 110 15.18 5.26 -3.25
C ALA A 110 14.06 5.83 -4.13
N ASN A 111 13.67 7.09 -3.92
CA ASN A 111 12.71 7.81 -4.77
C ASN A 111 13.20 7.99 -6.21
N ALA A 112 14.49 8.32 -6.41
CA ALA A 112 15.09 8.43 -7.74
C ALA A 112 15.12 7.07 -8.44
N ILE A 113 15.63 6.03 -7.75
CA ILE A 113 15.74 4.67 -8.30
C ILE A 113 14.36 4.14 -8.66
N LEU A 114 13.36 4.28 -7.79
CA LEU A 114 12.01 3.78 -8.03
C LEU A 114 11.33 4.46 -9.22
N ALA A 115 11.39 5.80 -9.30
CA ALA A 115 10.77 6.53 -10.40
C ALA A 115 11.31 6.05 -11.76
N VAL A 116 12.62 5.82 -11.85
CA VAL A 116 13.27 5.32 -13.07
C VAL A 116 12.92 3.83 -13.32
N SER A 117 12.93 2.99 -12.31
CA SER A 117 12.54 1.57 -12.42
C SER A 117 11.12 1.42 -13.00
N ILE A 118 10.15 2.19 -12.49
CA ILE A 118 8.78 2.24 -13.02
C ILE A 118 8.77 2.76 -14.46
N ALA A 119 9.51 3.83 -14.75
CA ALA A 119 9.58 4.43 -16.07
C ALA A 119 10.14 3.45 -17.12
N CYS A 120 11.19 2.67 -16.78
CA CYS A 120 11.72 1.61 -17.64
C CYS A 120 10.68 0.52 -17.93
N ALA A 121 9.99 0.03 -16.89
CA ALA A 121 8.95 -0.97 -17.06
C ALA A 121 7.81 -0.47 -17.98
N ARG A 122 7.39 0.79 -17.83
CA ARG A 122 6.39 1.40 -18.73
C ARG A 122 6.91 1.63 -20.13
N ALA A 123 8.16 2.06 -20.30
CA ALA A 123 8.75 2.23 -21.63
C ALA A 123 8.78 0.89 -22.39
N ALA A 124 9.22 -0.17 -21.71
CA ALA A 124 9.24 -1.51 -22.28
C ALA A 124 7.83 -2.00 -22.65
N ALA A 125 6.86 -1.87 -21.73
CA ALA A 125 5.47 -2.23 -21.97
C ALA A 125 4.87 -1.47 -23.17
N ASN A 126 5.10 -0.16 -23.23
CA ASN A 126 4.63 0.71 -24.31
C ASN A 126 5.26 0.32 -25.66
N SER A 127 6.58 0.09 -25.72
CA SER A 127 7.27 -0.33 -26.94
C SER A 127 6.81 -1.70 -27.45
N LEU A 128 6.46 -2.60 -26.53
CA LEU A 128 5.91 -3.92 -26.86
C LEU A 128 4.40 -3.91 -27.17
N ASP A 129 3.75 -2.75 -27.06
CA ASP A 129 2.29 -2.57 -27.22
C ASP A 129 1.46 -3.52 -26.33
N ILE A 130 1.91 -3.69 -25.07
CA ILE A 130 1.20 -4.50 -24.07
C ILE A 130 0.95 -3.68 -22.80
N PRO A 131 -0.16 -3.92 -22.07
CA PRO A 131 -0.41 -3.25 -20.79
C PRO A 131 0.66 -3.56 -19.75
N LEU A 132 0.94 -2.63 -18.83
CA LEU A 132 1.98 -2.79 -17.81
C LEU A 132 1.76 -4.04 -16.94
N TYR A 133 0.50 -4.34 -16.55
CA TYR A 133 0.24 -5.56 -15.77
C TYR A 133 0.60 -6.85 -16.51
N ARG A 134 0.50 -6.87 -17.86
CA ARG A 134 0.94 -8.01 -18.68
C ARG A 134 2.45 -8.07 -18.83
N PHE A 135 3.10 -6.92 -18.93
CA PHE A 135 4.56 -6.87 -18.95
C PHE A 135 5.16 -7.42 -17.66
N LEU A 136 4.63 -7.02 -16.50
CA LEU A 136 5.13 -7.44 -15.19
C LEU A 136 4.74 -8.88 -14.82
N GLY A 137 3.51 -9.31 -15.13
CA GLY A 137 2.92 -10.58 -14.65
C GLY A 137 2.76 -11.65 -15.71
N GLY A 138 3.02 -11.33 -16.98
CA GLY A 138 2.79 -12.25 -18.10
C GLY A 138 1.31 -12.62 -18.24
N ILE A 139 1.08 -13.83 -18.75
CA ILE A 139 -0.28 -14.33 -19.01
C ILE A 139 -1.06 -14.73 -17.75
N ASN A 140 -0.39 -14.87 -16.60
CA ASN A 140 -1.01 -15.31 -15.34
C ASN A 140 -1.69 -14.16 -14.57
N GLY A 141 -1.38 -12.90 -14.88
CA GLY A 141 -1.97 -11.73 -14.22
C GLY A 141 -3.41 -11.51 -14.67
N ASN A 142 -4.38 -12.03 -13.92
CA ASN A 142 -5.81 -11.91 -14.25
C ASN A 142 -6.73 -11.76 -13.03
N ARG A 143 -6.20 -11.66 -11.81
CA ARG A 143 -7.01 -11.50 -10.60
C ARG A 143 -7.12 -10.04 -10.24
N LEU A 144 -8.37 -9.52 -10.25
CA LEU A 144 -8.68 -8.18 -9.76
C LEU A 144 -8.59 -8.20 -8.23
N PRO A 145 -7.92 -7.21 -7.62
CA PRO A 145 -7.79 -7.19 -6.17
C PRO A 145 -9.10 -6.78 -5.48
N VAL A 146 -9.36 -7.36 -4.30
CA VAL A 146 -10.39 -6.85 -3.38
C VAL A 146 -9.87 -5.53 -2.80
N PRO A 147 -10.62 -4.42 -2.93
CA PRO A 147 -10.18 -3.16 -2.35
C PRO A 147 -10.35 -3.14 -0.82
N MET A 148 -9.32 -2.67 -0.13
CA MET A 148 -9.34 -2.28 1.28
C MET A 148 -9.48 -0.77 1.31
N MET A 149 -10.73 -0.27 1.37
CA MET A 149 -11.01 1.16 1.27
C MET A 149 -11.03 1.83 2.64
N ASN A 150 -10.02 2.65 2.93
CA ASN A 150 -9.99 3.48 4.13
C ASN A 150 -11.05 4.57 4.05
N ILE A 151 -12.21 4.36 4.67
CA ILE A 151 -13.33 5.30 4.65
C ILE A 151 -13.46 6.14 5.91
N LEU A 152 -12.74 5.77 6.99
CA LEU A 152 -12.74 6.49 8.25
C LEU A 152 -11.35 6.44 8.88
N ASN A 153 -10.81 7.61 9.23
CA ASN A 153 -9.49 7.79 9.81
C ASN A 153 -9.53 8.01 11.32
N GLY A 154 -8.52 7.49 11.99
CA GLY A 154 -8.19 7.76 13.38
C GLY A 154 -6.70 8.02 13.58
N GLY A 155 -6.17 7.72 14.74
CA GLY A 155 -4.76 7.85 15.07
C GLY A 155 -4.17 9.23 14.72
N CYS A 156 -2.99 9.24 14.13
CA CYS A 156 -2.34 10.46 13.66
C CYS A 156 -3.00 11.07 12.42
N HIS A 157 -3.78 10.30 11.65
CA HIS A 157 -4.54 10.77 10.49
C HIS A 157 -5.80 11.57 10.85
N ALA A 158 -6.27 11.48 12.11
CA ALA A 158 -7.38 12.26 12.65
C ALA A 158 -7.05 12.75 14.09
N PRO A 159 -6.17 13.74 14.26
CA PRO A 159 -5.68 14.15 15.58
C PRO A 159 -6.79 14.60 16.54
N SER A 160 -7.92 15.10 16.03
CA SER A 160 -9.07 15.56 16.81
C SER A 160 -10.05 14.45 17.21
N SER A 161 -9.87 13.22 16.71
CA SER A 161 -10.69 12.07 17.08
C SER A 161 -10.21 11.42 18.37
N GLY A 162 -11.10 10.63 19.02
CA GLY A 162 -10.76 9.76 20.14
C GLY A 162 -10.32 8.35 19.73
N LEU A 163 -10.03 8.13 18.42
CA LEU A 163 -9.68 6.84 17.86
C LEU A 163 -8.17 6.61 17.94
N ASP A 164 -7.74 5.48 18.48
CA ASP A 164 -6.33 5.07 18.51
C ASP A 164 -5.93 4.35 17.22
N VAL A 165 -6.79 3.48 16.70
CA VAL A 165 -6.60 2.81 15.40
C VAL A 165 -6.55 3.84 14.28
N GLN A 166 -5.57 3.70 13.37
CA GLN A 166 -5.26 4.72 12.36
C GLN A 166 -6.24 4.71 11.18
N GLU A 167 -6.64 3.50 10.71
CA GLU A 167 -7.51 3.36 9.56
C GLU A 167 -8.57 2.28 9.77
N PHE A 168 -9.80 2.61 9.35
CA PHE A 168 -10.91 1.67 9.30
C PHE A 168 -11.36 1.49 7.85
N MET A 169 -11.22 0.28 7.36
CA MET A 169 -11.41 -0.05 5.95
C MET A 169 -12.58 -1.00 5.75
N ILE A 170 -13.28 -0.82 4.64
CA ILE A 170 -14.31 -1.76 4.16
C ILE A 170 -13.78 -2.60 3.01
N MET A 171 -14.20 -3.87 2.97
CA MET A 171 -13.81 -4.82 1.94
C MET A 171 -15.05 -5.52 1.36
N PRO A 172 -15.38 -5.32 0.06
CA PRO A 172 -16.58 -5.87 -0.57
C PRO A 172 -16.39 -7.34 -0.99
N VAL A 173 -16.19 -8.21 -0.01
CA VAL A 173 -15.83 -9.63 -0.24
C VAL A 173 -16.95 -10.45 -0.87
N GLY A 174 -18.20 -10.01 -0.75
CA GLY A 174 -19.38 -10.67 -1.34
C GLY A 174 -19.70 -10.21 -2.77
N ALA A 175 -18.99 -9.21 -3.30
CA ALA A 175 -19.27 -8.68 -4.63
C ALA A 175 -18.92 -9.69 -5.73
N PRO A 176 -19.70 -9.72 -6.84
CA PRO A 176 -19.47 -10.69 -7.92
C PRO A 176 -18.36 -10.29 -8.89
N SER A 177 -17.89 -9.03 -8.85
CA SER A 177 -16.86 -8.48 -9.73
C SER A 177 -16.20 -7.28 -9.07
N PHE A 178 -15.05 -6.84 -9.58
CA PHE A 178 -14.38 -5.63 -9.09
C PHE A 178 -15.27 -4.39 -9.30
N ARG A 179 -15.88 -4.24 -10.48
CA ARG A 179 -16.81 -3.14 -10.80
C ARG A 179 -17.96 -3.04 -9.79
N GLU A 180 -18.58 -4.16 -9.45
CA GLU A 180 -19.65 -4.18 -8.45
C GLU A 180 -19.10 -3.87 -7.05
N GLY A 181 -17.96 -4.44 -6.68
CA GLY A 181 -17.31 -4.13 -5.41
C GLY A 181 -17.00 -2.64 -5.24
N LEU A 182 -16.49 -2.00 -6.29
CA LEU A 182 -16.23 -0.55 -6.30
C LEU A 182 -17.54 0.26 -6.16
N ARG A 183 -18.61 -0.12 -6.86
CA ARG A 183 -19.93 0.50 -6.72
C ARG A 183 -20.45 0.39 -5.29
N TRP A 184 -20.42 -0.81 -4.73
CA TRP A 184 -20.86 -1.06 -3.35
C TRP A 184 -20.10 -0.19 -2.34
N CYS A 185 -18.78 -0.12 -2.48
CA CYS A 185 -17.95 0.73 -1.62
C CYS A 185 -18.31 2.21 -1.71
N ALA A 186 -18.57 2.74 -2.93
CA ALA A 186 -18.98 4.13 -3.12
C ALA A 186 -20.36 4.39 -2.45
N GLU A 187 -21.31 3.47 -2.56
CA GLU A 187 -22.64 3.58 -1.93
C GLU A 187 -22.52 3.58 -0.39
N VAL A 188 -21.68 2.71 0.19
CA VAL A 188 -21.40 2.70 1.63
C VAL A 188 -20.71 3.98 2.07
N PHE A 189 -19.73 4.49 1.30
CA PHE A 189 -19.04 5.75 1.59
C PHE A 189 -20.02 6.94 1.64
N HIS A 190 -20.94 7.05 0.69
CA HIS A 190 -21.97 8.09 0.70
C HIS A 190 -22.98 7.91 1.84
N SER A 191 -23.33 6.66 2.19
CA SER A 191 -24.18 6.35 3.33
C SER A 191 -23.52 6.78 4.65
N LEU A 192 -22.20 6.53 4.80
CA LEU A 192 -21.41 6.98 5.95
C LEU A 192 -21.41 8.52 6.04
N ALA A 193 -21.19 9.22 4.91
CA ALA A 193 -21.27 10.69 4.89
C ALA A 193 -22.62 11.21 5.40
N ALA A 194 -23.73 10.56 5.00
CA ALA A 194 -25.07 10.95 5.44
C ALA A 194 -25.24 10.75 6.97
N ILE A 195 -24.78 9.60 7.51
CA ILE A 195 -24.83 9.31 8.95
C ILE A 195 -24.02 10.33 9.75
N LEU A 196 -22.79 10.64 9.30
CA LEU A 196 -21.95 11.63 9.99
C LEU A 196 -22.61 13.03 10.00
N LYS A 197 -23.22 13.46 8.89
CA LYS A 197 -23.98 14.72 8.80
C LYS A 197 -25.21 14.74 9.72
N GLU A 198 -25.98 13.65 9.75
CA GLU A 198 -27.13 13.50 10.65
C GLU A 198 -26.74 13.62 12.13
N ARG A 199 -25.52 13.18 12.48
CA ARG A 199 -24.94 13.29 13.82
C ARG A 199 -24.24 14.64 14.09
N GLY A 200 -24.20 15.56 13.11
CA GLY A 200 -23.48 16.83 13.22
C GLY A 200 -21.96 16.70 13.21
N LEU A 201 -21.44 15.58 12.72
CA LEU A 201 -19.99 15.31 12.63
C LEU A 201 -19.41 15.79 11.29
N ALA A 202 -18.10 16.06 11.29
CA ALA A 202 -17.38 16.50 10.11
C ALA A 202 -17.33 15.41 9.01
N THR A 203 -17.47 15.84 7.77
CA THR A 203 -17.28 15.00 6.57
C THR A 203 -16.12 15.50 5.71
N SER A 204 -15.20 16.29 6.29
CA SER A 204 -13.91 16.56 5.68
C SER A 204 -13.08 15.26 5.62
N VAL A 205 -12.28 15.15 4.55
CA VAL A 205 -11.49 13.94 4.30
C VAL A 205 -10.01 14.17 4.63
N GLY A 206 -9.36 13.11 5.09
CA GLY A 206 -7.92 13.07 5.30
C GLY A 206 -7.13 12.88 4.00
N ASP A 207 -5.82 12.66 4.13
CA ASP A 207 -4.89 12.50 3.01
C ASP A 207 -5.25 11.35 2.07
N GLU A 208 -5.90 10.31 2.59
CA GLU A 208 -6.28 9.11 1.85
C GLU A 208 -7.75 9.09 1.40
N GLY A 209 -8.46 10.21 1.59
CA GLY A 209 -9.84 10.39 1.12
C GLY A 209 -10.92 9.91 2.06
N GLY A 210 -10.60 9.19 3.15
CA GLY A 210 -11.54 8.80 4.21
C GLY A 210 -11.93 9.96 5.11
N PHE A 211 -13.11 9.87 5.74
CA PHE A 211 -13.58 10.89 6.69
C PHE A 211 -12.75 10.90 7.97
N ALA A 212 -12.65 12.05 8.62
CA ALA A 212 -11.94 12.24 9.88
C ALA A 212 -12.86 12.88 10.96
N PRO A 213 -13.96 12.19 11.37
CA PRO A 213 -14.89 12.72 12.36
C PRO A 213 -14.32 12.60 13.78
N ALA A 214 -14.80 13.45 14.68
CA ALA A 214 -14.50 13.35 16.12
C ALA A 214 -15.37 12.26 16.78
N LEU A 215 -15.02 10.99 16.56
CA LEU A 215 -15.59 9.84 17.26
C LEU A 215 -14.83 9.58 18.57
N THR A 216 -15.41 8.80 19.47
CA THR A 216 -14.95 8.66 20.85
C THR A 216 -14.21 7.37 21.15
N SER A 217 -14.43 6.31 20.34
CA SER A 217 -13.74 5.02 20.47
C SER A 217 -13.67 4.26 19.14
N ASP A 218 -12.77 3.30 19.07
CA ASP A 218 -12.58 2.44 17.89
C ASP A 218 -13.82 1.60 17.61
N GLU A 219 -14.52 1.11 18.65
CA GLU A 219 -15.78 0.38 18.52
C GLU A 219 -16.88 1.27 17.93
N GLU A 220 -16.96 2.56 18.34
CA GLU A 220 -17.91 3.51 17.75
C GLU A 220 -17.64 3.71 16.25
N ALA A 221 -16.39 3.72 15.83
CA ALA A 221 -16.01 3.81 14.43
C ALA A 221 -16.50 2.59 13.65
N ILE A 222 -16.22 1.37 14.16
CA ILE A 222 -16.66 0.11 13.54
C ILE A 222 -18.20 0.07 13.45
N GLU A 223 -18.92 0.35 14.53
CA GLU A 223 -20.38 0.35 14.54
C GLU A 223 -20.99 1.39 13.59
N THR A 224 -20.36 2.56 13.47
CA THR A 224 -20.79 3.60 12.52
C THR A 224 -20.64 3.11 11.07
N ILE A 225 -19.53 2.43 10.75
CA ILE A 225 -19.31 1.81 9.43
C ILE A 225 -20.32 0.68 9.17
N LEU A 226 -20.53 -0.23 10.13
CA LEU A 226 -21.50 -1.32 9.97
C LEU A 226 -22.93 -0.80 9.77
N THR A 227 -23.26 0.31 10.43
CA THR A 227 -24.54 1.02 10.21
C THR A 227 -24.62 1.59 8.79
N ALA A 228 -23.52 2.15 8.26
CA ALA A 228 -23.47 2.64 6.89
C ALA A 228 -23.64 1.52 5.87
N VAL A 229 -23.01 0.35 6.10
CA VAL A 229 -23.17 -0.86 5.26
C VAL A 229 -24.65 -1.29 5.22
N ARG A 230 -25.31 -1.40 6.39
CA ARG A 230 -26.75 -1.77 6.45
C ARG A 230 -27.64 -0.72 5.77
N LYS A 231 -27.37 0.58 6.01
CA LYS A 231 -28.13 1.69 5.40
C LYS A 231 -27.99 1.73 3.87
N ALA A 232 -26.86 1.29 3.35
CA ALA A 232 -26.61 1.13 1.92
C ALA A 232 -27.28 -0.12 1.31
N GLY A 233 -27.88 -0.99 2.13
CA GLY A 233 -28.60 -2.19 1.69
C GLY A 233 -27.76 -3.46 1.63
N TYR A 234 -26.60 -3.45 2.26
CA TYR A 234 -25.69 -4.60 2.31
C TYR A 234 -25.63 -5.22 3.71
N GLU A 235 -25.19 -6.48 3.78
CA GLU A 235 -25.10 -7.23 5.02
C GLU A 235 -23.66 -7.33 5.52
N PRO A 236 -23.33 -6.75 6.71
CA PRO A 236 -22.04 -6.93 7.34
C PRO A 236 -21.71 -8.40 7.59
N GLY A 237 -20.46 -8.77 7.37
CA GLY A 237 -19.99 -10.15 7.54
C GLY A 237 -20.14 -11.01 6.28
N ARG A 238 -21.22 -10.83 5.51
CA ARG A 238 -21.45 -11.54 4.25
C ARG A 238 -20.98 -10.75 3.03
N ASP A 239 -21.50 -9.53 2.86
CA ASP A 239 -21.21 -8.70 1.69
C ASP A 239 -19.94 -7.88 1.90
N PHE A 240 -19.73 -7.41 3.12
CA PHE A 240 -18.58 -6.64 3.55
C PHE A 240 -17.90 -7.23 4.78
N LYS A 241 -16.59 -7.20 4.78
CA LYS A 241 -15.75 -7.37 5.96
C LYS A 241 -15.07 -6.05 6.30
N ILE A 242 -14.55 -5.97 7.54
CA ILE A 242 -13.78 -4.83 8.04
C ILE A 242 -12.30 -5.20 8.05
N ALA A 243 -11.45 -4.27 7.64
CA ALA A 243 -10.03 -4.32 7.91
C ALA A 243 -9.63 -3.08 8.71
N VAL A 244 -8.63 -3.22 9.56
CA VAL A 244 -8.07 -2.11 10.35
C VAL A 244 -6.56 -2.03 10.17
N ASP A 245 -6.04 -0.81 10.21
CA ASP A 245 -4.61 -0.53 10.38
C ASP A 245 -4.42 0.13 11.73
N ALA A 246 -3.78 -0.60 12.64
CA ALA A 246 -3.55 -0.14 13.99
C ALA A 246 -2.39 0.86 14.07
N ALA A 247 -1.37 0.68 13.22
CA ALA A 247 -0.11 1.40 13.28
C ALA A 247 0.51 1.40 14.69
N SER A 248 0.55 0.22 15.32
CA SER A 248 0.88 0.09 16.76
C SER A 248 2.30 0.50 17.12
N SER A 249 3.19 0.68 16.15
CA SER A 249 4.50 1.29 16.37
C SER A 249 4.40 2.72 16.90
N GLU A 250 3.28 3.44 16.63
CA GLU A 250 2.97 4.75 17.21
C GLU A 250 2.60 4.68 18.71
N TRP A 251 2.26 3.50 19.23
CA TRP A 251 1.87 3.28 20.62
C TRP A 251 2.99 2.75 21.50
N LYS A 252 4.14 2.39 20.91
CA LYS A 252 5.27 1.81 21.65
C LYS A 252 5.79 2.76 22.72
N THR A 253 6.20 2.18 23.84
CA THR A 253 6.97 2.87 24.88
C THR A 253 8.46 2.60 24.70
N ASP A 254 9.29 3.03 25.64
CA ASP A 254 10.73 2.68 25.64
C ASP A 254 10.99 1.19 25.90
N LYS A 255 9.94 0.43 26.22
CA LYS A 255 10.03 -1.01 26.49
C LYS A 255 9.30 -1.79 25.39
N VAL A 256 10.03 -2.66 24.70
CA VAL A 256 9.43 -3.59 23.72
C VAL A 256 8.34 -4.44 24.38
N GLY A 257 7.20 -4.57 23.70
CA GLY A 257 6.04 -5.29 24.21
C GLY A 257 5.20 -4.52 25.24
N GLU A 258 5.38 -3.20 25.32
CA GLU A 258 4.53 -2.31 26.10
C GLU A 258 4.01 -1.18 25.21
N TYR A 259 2.68 -1.00 25.22
CA TYR A 259 1.94 -0.10 24.33
C TYR A 259 1.11 0.86 25.15
N LYS A 260 1.19 2.15 24.86
CA LYS A 260 0.34 3.18 25.47
C LYS A 260 -0.50 3.84 24.38
N LEU A 261 -1.80 3.58 24.41
CA LEU A 261 -2.74 4.15 23.47
C LEU A 261 -2.86 5.66 23.71
N PRO A 262 -2.56 6.51 22.71
CA PRO A 262 -2.45 7.96 22.93
C PRO A 262 -3.78 8.63 23.26
N LYS A 263 -4.91 8.10 22.76
CA LYS A 263 -6.26 8.69 22.94
C LYS A 263 -6.98 8.09 24.14
N ALA A 264 -7.04 6.76 24.22
CA ALA A 264 -7.67 6.06 25.34
C ALA A 264 -6.86 6.20 26.65
N GLY A 265 -5.54 6.43 26.55
CA GLY A 265 -4.65 6.53 27.70
C GLY A 265 -4.37 5.19 28.40
N THR A 266 -4.87 4.10 27.85
CA THR A 266 -4.67 2.74 28.37
C THR A 266 -3.28 2.24 28.02
N THR A 267 -2.66 1.50 28.93
CA THR A 267 -1.39 0.81 28.68
C THR A 267 -1.63 -0.69 28.64
N TYR A 268 -1.06 -1.34 27.63
CA TYR A 268 -1.14 -2.78 27.42
C TYR A 268 0.26 -3.40 27.34
N THR A 269 0.38 -4.62 27.82
CA THR A 269 1.45 -5.56 27.40
C THR A 269 1.07 -6.17 26.06
N SER A 270 2.01 -6.85 25.38
CA SER A 270 1.72 -7.59 24.14
C SER A 270 0.56 -8.57 24.32
N GLU A 271 0.55 -9.33 25.43
CA GLU A 271 -0.51 -10.29 25.72
C GLU A 271 -1.89 -9.63 25.92
N GLU A 272 -1.93 -8.49 26.61
CA GLU A 272 -3.18 -7.75 26.82
C GLU A 272 -3.67 -7.12 25.50
N LEU A 273 -2.77 -6.62 24.65
CA LEU A 273 -3.15 -6.07 23.35
C LEU A 273 -3.63 -7.18 22.39
N ILE A 274 -3.01 -8.38 22.41
CA ILE A 274 -3.50 -9.56 21.69
C ILE A 274 -4.90 -9.94 22.14
N ALA A 275 -5.16 -9.94 23.46
CA ALA A 275 -6.48 -10.21 23.99
C ALA A 275 -7.52 -9.17 23.57
N HIS A 276 -7.12 -7.89 23.49
CA HIS A 276 -7.97 -6.81 22.95
C HIS A 276 -8.34 -7.07 21.47
N TRP A 277 -7.36 -7.36 20.61
CA TRP A 277 -7.62 -7.72 19.21
C TRP A 277 -8.53 -8.93 19.08
N LYS A 278 -8.32 -9.94 19.91
CA LYS A 278 -9.17 -11.14 19.92
C LYS A 278 -10.62 -10.80 20.25
N ALA A 279 -10.86 -9.95 21.25
CA ALA A 279 -12.20 -9.52 21.61
C ALA A 279 -12.90 -8.79 20.45
N LEU A 280 -12.19 -7.87 19.77
CA LEU A 280 -12.74 -7.17 18.60
C LEU A 280 -13.05 -8.12 17.43
N VAL A 281 -12.18 -9.09 17.16
CA VAL A 281 -12.39 -10.11 16.10
C VAL A 281 -13.57 -11.02 16.41
N ASP A 282 -13.76 -11.38 17.69
CA ASP A 282 -14.87 -12.24 18.10
C ASP A 282 -16.22 -11.49 18.07
N GLU A 283 -16.23 -10.15 18.20
CA GLU A 283 -17.43 -9.31 18.21
C GLU A 283 -17.81 -8.77 16.81
N TYR A 284 -16.82 -8.37 16.02
CA TYR A 284 -17.02 -7.67 14.75
C TYR A 284 -16.53 -8.50 13.55
N PRO A 285 -17.06 -8.25 12.33
CA PRO A 285 -16.64 -8.98 11.12
C PRO A 285 -15.29 -8.51 10.59
N ILE A 286 -14.28 -8.38 11.48
CA ILE A 286 -12.90 -8.03 11.13
C ILE A 286 -12.25 -9.23 10.46
N ILE A 287 -11.62 -9.01 9.29
CA ILE A 287 -10.93 -10.05 8.53
C ILE A 287 -9.44 -9.80 8.39
N SER A 288 -8.99 -8.55 8.63
CA SER A 288 -7.59 -8.18 8.48
C SER A 288 -7.20 -7.11 9.51
N ILE A 289 -6.04 -7.30 10.14
CA ILE A 289 -5.41 -6.34 11.05
C ILE A 289 -4.00 -6.09 10.54
N GLU A 290 -3.68 -4.83 10.25
CA GLU A 290 -2.36 -4.38 9.85
C GLU A 290 -1.65 -3.78 11.06
N ASP A 291 -0.37 -4.12 11.21
CA ASP A 291 0.53 -3.66 12.27
C ASP A 291 -0.11 -3.67 13.67
N ALA A 292 -0.67 -4.83 14.01
CA ALA A 292 -1.35 -5.04 15.29
C ALA A 292 -0.42 -4.89 16.52
N LEU A 293 0.88 -5.01 16.31
CA LEU A 293 1.96 -4.85 17.29
C LEU A 293 3.14 -4.08 16.66
N ASP A 294 4.06 -3.58 17.49
CA ASP A 294 5.27 -2.87 17.09
C ASP A 294 6.19 -3.74 16.19
N GLU A 295 6.90 -3.10 15.26
CA GLU A 295 7.78 -3.72 14.28
C GLU A 295 8.98 -4.50 14.86
N GLU A 296 9.31 -4.29 16.14
CA GLU A 296 10.38 -5.01 16.84
C GLU A 296 9.84 -5.99 17.91
N ASP A 297 8.52 -6.07 18.12
CA ASP A 297 7.90 -7.04 19.04
C ASP A 297 7.69 -8.41 18.39
N TRP A 298 8.78 -9.03 17.91
CA TRP A 298 8.75 -10.32 17.20
C TRP A 298 8.12 -11.47 17.99
N GLU A 299 8.38 -11.52 19.32
CA GLU A 299 7.78 -12.53 20.21
C GLU A 299 6.27 -12.32 20.36
N GLY A 300 5.84 -11.06 20.45
CA GLY A 300 4.42 -10.69 20.45
C GLY A 300 3.74 -11.08 19.13
N TRP A 301 4.37 -10.78 17.99
CA TRP A 301 3.86 -11.18 16.67
C TRP A 301 3.70 -12.67 16.49
N GLN A 302 4.65 -13.47 17.00
CA GLN A 302 4.54 -14.92 16.98
C GLN A 302 3.30 -15.39 17.77
N LYS A 303 3.14 -14.91 19.01
CA LYS A 303 1.97 -15.22 19.84
C LYS A 303 0.65 -14.79 19.21
N LEU A 304 0.62 -13.56 18.65
CA LEU A 304 -0.54 -13.05 17.95
C LEU A 304 -0.94 -13.95 16.78
N THR A 305 0.04 -14.43 16.02
CA THR A 305 -0.18 -15.30 14.87
C THR A 305 -0.68 -16.69 15.30
N GLU A 306 -0.17 -17.24 16.38
CA GLU A 306 -0.65 -18.48 16.96
C GLU A 306 -2.12 -18.37 17.43
N GLU A 307 -2.51 -17.23 18.00
CA GLU A 307 -3.87 -17.01 18.55
C GLU A 307 -4.91 -16.66 17.47
N LEU A 308 -4.56 -15.85 16.47
CA LEU A 308 -5.51 -15.24 15.54
C LEU A 308 -5.26 -15.58 14.07
N GLY A 309 -4.08 -16.08 13.70
CA GLY A 309 -3.68 -16.25 12.31
C GLY A 309 -4.56 -17.22 11.48
N ASP A 310 -5.25 -18.14 12.11
CA ASP A 310 -6.24 -19.01 11.43
C ASP A 310 -7.58 -18.30 11.16
N LYS A 311 -7.90 -17.22 11.89
CA LYS A 311 -9.18 -16.50 11.83
C LYS A 311 -9.12 -15.23 10.98
N VAL A 312 -8.01 -14.49 11.09
CA VAL A 312 -7.83 -13.19 10.43
C VAL A 312 -6.49 -13.09 9.73
N GLN A 313 -6.44 -12.24 8.73
CA GLN A 313 -5.20 -11.83 8.08
C GLN A 313 -4.45 -10.87 8.99
N LEU A 314 -3.18 -11.16 9.26
CA LEU A 314 -2.27 -10.36 10.06
C LEU A 314 -1.20 -9.80 9.13
N VAL A 315 -1.34 -8.52 8.79
CA VAL A 315 -0.50 -7.83 7.80
C VAL A 315 0.66 -7.13 8.48
N GLY A 316 1.88 -7.41 8.03
CA GLY A 316 3.05 -6.62 8.43
C GLY A 316 3.32 -5.53 7.38
N ASP A 317 3.19 -4.25 7.77
CA ASP A 317 3.67 -3.08 7.05
C ASP A 317 5.03 -2.67 7.59
N ASP A 318 5.10 -2.00 8.73
CA ASP A 318 6.36 -1.61 9.38
C ASP A 318 7.18 -2.84 9.80
N LEU A 319 6.53 -3.95 10.15
CA LEU A 319 7.19 -5.21 10.47
C LEU A 319 8.10 -5.70 9.33
N PHE A 320 7.66 -5.61 8.07
CA PHE A 320 8.36 -6.18 6.91
C PHE A 320 8.95 -5.15 5.95
N VAL A 321 8.42 -3.94 5.88
CA VAL A 321 8.82 -2.82 5.00
C VAL A 321 9.14 -3.23 3.55
N THR A 322 8.36 -4.16 2.99
CA THR A 322 8.57 -4.73 1.65
C THR A 322 9.98 -5.35 1.46
N ASN A 323 10.64 -5.71 2.55
CA ASN A 323 12.03 -6.18 2.58
C ASN A 323 12.10 -7.69 2.75
N THR A 324 12.80 -8.39 1.85
CA THR A 324 12.92 -9.85 1.84
C THR A 324 13.69 -10.42 3.04
N GLU A 325 14.65 -9.67 3.61
CA GLU A 325 15.40 -10.10 4.81
C GLU A 325 14.47 -10.10 6.04
N ARG A 326 13.69 -9.02 6.25
CA ARG A 326 12.72 -8.94 7.35
C ARG A 326 11.57 -9.94 7.18
N LEU A 327 11.07 -10.07 5.94
CA LEU A 327 10.03 -11.06 5.63
C LEU A 327 10.51 -12.49 5.90
N SER A 328 11.74 -12.84 5.49
CA SER A 328 12.35 -14.17 5.78
C SER A 328 12.40 -14.44 7.28
N LYS A 329 12.84 -13.46 8.08
CA LYS A 329 12.86 -13.56 9.54
C LYS A 329 11.45 -13.82 10.10
N GLY A 330 10.45 -13.07 9.64
CA GLY A 330 9.06 -13.26 10.08
C GLY A 330 8.50 -14.63 9.71
N ILE A 331 8.78 -15.12 8.49
CA ILE A 331 8.39 -16.46 8.05
C ILE A 331 9.03 -17.54 8.94
N GLU A 332 10.32 -17.43 9.22
CA GLU A 332 11.05 -18.38 10.09
C GLU A 332 10.52 -18.39 11.53
N MET A 333 10.10 -17.22 12.03
CA MET A 333 9.54 -17.08 13.39
C MET A 333 8.03 -17.36 13.45
N GLY A 334 7.33 -17.46 12.32
CA GLY A 334 5.87 -17.61 12.29
C GLY A 334 5.12 -16.33 12.66
N CYS A 335 5.62 -15.15 12.24
CA CYS A 335 5.08 -13.84 12.54
C CYS A 335 4.24 -13.30 11.38
N GLY A 336 2.95 -13.07 11.60
CA GLY A 336 2.01 -12.63 10.56
C GLY A 336 1.66 -13.73 9.57
N ASN A 337 0.82 -13.41 8.59
CA ASN A 337 0.44 -14.28 7.47
C ASN A 337 0.22 -13.49 6.17
N SER A 338 0.54 -12.21 6.18
CA SER A 338 0.41 -11.30 5.04
C SER A 338 1.47 -10.19 5.11
N ILE A 339 1.85 -9.66 3.96
CA ILE A 339 2.75 -8.51 3.85
C ILE A 339 2.07 -7.36 3.11
N LEU A 340 2.24 -6.13 3.59
CA LEU A 340 1.92 -4.93 2.81
C LEU A 340 3.06 -4.62 1.85
N ILE A 341 2.73 -4.31 0.62
CA ILE A 341 3.69 -4.06 -0.47
C ILE A 341 3.64 -2.60 -0.87
N LYS A 342 4.69 -1.87 -0.55
CA LYS A 342 4.91 -0.46 -0.90
C LYS A 342 6.21 -0.35 -1.70
N LEU A 343 6.12 -0.05 -3.00
CA LEU A 343 7.30 0.00 -3.88
C LEU A 343 8.41 0.91 -3.36
N ASN A 344 8.05 2.05 -2.75
CA ASN A 344 9.05 3.01 -2.28
C ASN A 344 9.73 2.62 -0.96
N GLN A 345 9.18 1.67 -0.18
CA GLN A 345 9.85 1.15 1.03
C GLN A 345 11.13 0.39 0.70
N ILE A 346 11.17 -0.27 -0.46
CA ILE A 346 12.35 -0.98 -0.95
C ILE A 346 13.05 -0.23 -2.08
N GLY A 347 12.30 0.52 -2.92
CA GLY A 347 12.83 1.48 -3.88
C GLY A 347 13.14 0.94 -5.28
N SER A 348 12.65 -0.26 -5.66
CA SER A 348 12.73 -0.78 -7.02
C SER A 348 11.60 -1.76 -7.32
N VAL A 349 11.27 -1.91 -8.61
CA VAL A 349 10.24 -2.86 -9.07
C VAL A 349 10.72 -4.29 -8.86
N SER A 350 11.97 -4.63 -9.23
CA SER A 350 12.47 -6.01 -9.12
C SER A 350 12.50 -6.53 -7.69
N GLU A 351 12.98 -5.72 -6.71
CA GLU A 351 12.98 -6.11 -5.30
C GLU A 351 11.56 -6.26 -4.75
N THR A 352 10.62 -5.41 -5.19
CA THR A 352 9.19 -5.55 -4.88
C THR A 352 8.62 -6.87 -5.38
N LEU A 353 8.93 -7.25 -6.63
CA LEU A 353 8.52 -8.55 -7.18
C LEU A 353 9.09 -9.72 -6.37
N GLU A 354 10.35 -9.63 -5.92
CA GLU A 354 10.96 -10.67 -5.08
C GLU A 354 10.29 -10.79 -3.70
N ALA A 355 9.90 -9.67 -3.08
CA ALA A 355 9.16 -9.68 -1.82
C ALA A 355 7.80 -10.38 -1.97
N ILE A 356 7.04 -10.07 -3.04
CA ILE A 356 5.75 -10.73 -3.32
C ILE A 356 5.94 -12.24 -3.59
N LYS A 357 6.92 -12.61 -4.40
CA LYS A 357 7.22 -14.03 -4.70
C LYS A 357 7.59 -14.80 -3.44
N LEU A 358 8.41 -14.21 -2.57
CA LEU A 358 8.81 -14.82 -1.30
C LEU A 358 7.58 -15.04 -0.38
N ALA A 359 6.72 -14.02 -0.24
CA ALA A 359 5.47 -14.10 0.52
C ALA A 359 4.59 -15.26 0.01
N HIS A 360 4.27 -15.26 -1.28
CA HIS A 360 3.43 -16.30 -1.90
C HIS A 360 4.03 -17.71 -1.75
N LYS A 361 5.35 -17.86 -1.91
CA LYS A 361 6.05 -19.15 -1.74
C LYS A 361 5.93 -19.68 -0.31
N ALA A 362 5.86 -18.80 0.66
CA ALA A 362 5.70 -19.14 2.08
C ALA A 362 4.22 -19.34 2.51
N GLY A 363 3.27 -19.14 1.59
CA GLY A 363 1.83 -19.19 1.89
C GLY A 363 1.26 -17.91 2.50
N TYR A 364 2.04 -16.82 2.53
CA TYR A 364 1.57 -15.50 2.93
C TYR A 364 0.78 -14.86 1.79
N THR A 365 -0.22 -14.06 2.12
CA THR A 365 -0.85 -13.14 1.18
C THR A 365 -0.01 -11.86 1.04
N ALA A 366 -0.28 -11.09 -0.01
CA ALA A 366 0.32 -9.78 -0.21
C ALA A 366 -0.79 -8.77 -0.50
N VAL A 367 -0.63 -7.55 -0.01
CA VAL A 367 -1.56 -6.43 -0.24
C VAL A 367 -0.79 -5.32 -0.96
N SER A 368 -1.12 -5.02 -2.22
CA SER A 368 -0.53 -3.89 -2.93
C SER A 368 -1.04 -2.58 -2.32
N SER A 369 -0.14 -1.67 -1.95
CA SER A 369 -0.50 -0.48 -1.18
C SER A 369 0.02 0.81 -1.81
N HIS A 370 -0.77 1.88 -1.63
CA HIS A 370 -0.37 3.26 -1.84
C HIS A 370 0.51 3.80 -0.70
N ARG A 371 0.83 5.09 -0.76
CA ARG A 371 1.36 5.89 0.36
C ARG A 371 0.46 7.09 0.62
N SER A 372 0.67 7.78 1.75
CA SER A 372 -0.11 8.97 2.12
C SER A 372 0.05 10.10 1.10
N GLY A 373 1.25 10.32 0.58
CA GLY A 373 1.54 11.24 -0.52
C GLY A 373 1.61 10.51 -1.84
N GLU A 374 0.55 10.56 -2.62
CA GLU A 374 0.42 9.92 -3.93
C GLU A 374 0.49 10.91 -5.08
N THR A 375 0.65 10.35 -6.28
CA THR A 375 0.55 11.07 -7.56
C THR A 375 -0.54 10.44 -8.42
N GLU A 376 -0.71 10.90 -9.66
CA GLU A 376 -1.57 10.24 -10.66
C GLU A 376 -1.04 8.88 -11.14
N ASP A 377 0.16 8.47 -10.76
CA ASP A 377 0.72 7.17 -11.15
C ASP A 377 -0.15 6.01 -10.65
N THR A 378 -0.40 5.03 -11.53
CA THR A 378 -1.30 3.90 -11.28
C THR A 378 -0.58 2.55 -11.22
N THR A 379 0.74 2.54 -11.10
CA THR A 379 1.57 1.33 -11.15
C THR A 379 1.14 0.27 -10.14
N ILE A 380 0.71 0.67 -8.94
CA ILE A 380 0.26 -0.31 -7.92
C ILE A 380 -1.00 -1.08 -8.33
N ALA A 381 -1.87 -0.49 -9.16
CA ALA A 381 -3.04 -1.18 -9.71
C ALA A 381 -2.62 -2.25 -10.73
N ASP A 382 -1.71 -1.91 -11.65
CA ASP A 382 -1.13 -2.87 -12.58
C ASP A 382 -0.35 -3.97 -11.85
N LEU A 383 0.46 -3.61 -10.83
CA LEU A 383 1.22 -4.55 -9.99
C LEU A 383 0.30 -5.55 -9.27
N ALA A 384 -0.82 -5.09 -8.71
CA ALA A 384 -1.76 -5.94 -8.00
C ALA A 384 -2.32 -7.05 -8.89
N VAL A 385 -2.67 -6.72 -10.14
CA VAL A 385 -3.17 -7.69 -11.11
C VAL A 385 -2.02 -8.56 -11.65
N ALA A 386 -0.88 -7.95 -11.97
CA ALA A 386 0.31 -8.65 -12.48
C ALA A 386 0.74 -9.80 -11.58
N MET A 387 0.81 -9.54 -10.29
CA MET A 387 1.30 -10.49 -9.30
C MET A 387 0.19 -11.29 -8.61
N ASN A 388 -1.08 -11.07 -8.99
CA ASN A 388 -2.24 -11.69 -8.35
C ASN A 388 -2.22 -11.53 -6.82
N THR A 389 -1.91 -10.33 -6.33
CA THR A 389 -1.91 -10.07 -4.88
C THR A 389 -3.30 -10.18 -4.28
N CYS A 390 -4.33 -10.14 -5.11
CA CYS A 390 -5.73 -10.32 -4.74
C CYS A 390 -6.31 -9.25 -3.79
N GLN A 391 -5.50 -8.30 -3.34
CA GLN A 391 -5.88 -7.23 -2.43
C GLN A 391 -5.14 -5.94 -2.78
N ILE A 392 -5.81 -4.79 -2.61
CA ILE A 392 -5.23 -3.47 -2.81
C ILE A 392 -5.69 -2.50 -1.72
N LYS A 393 -4.75 -1.84 -1.05
CA LYS A 393 -4.98 -0.77 -0.07
C LYS A 393 -4.60 0.55 -0.74
N THR A 394 -5.58 1.32 -1.23
CA THR A 394 -5.31 2.57 -1.97
C THR A 394 -6.30 3.69 -1.66
N GLY A 395 -6.74 3.74 -0.39
CA GLY A 395 -7.57 4.82 0.16
C GLY A 395 -9.06 4.68 -0.15
N ALA A 396 -9.80 5.74 0.11
CA ALA A 396 -11.25 5.83 -0.10
C ALA A 396 -11.59 6.05 -1.59
N PRO A 397 -12.88 5.91 -1.99
CA PRO A 397 -13.35 6.29 -3.32
C PRO A 397 -13.50 7.82 -3.45
N SER A 398 -12.53 8.55 -3.00
CA SER A 398 -12.45 10.00 -2.90
C SER A 398 -11.00 10.44 -3.07
N ARG A 399 -10.76 11.65 -3.60
CA ARG A 399 -9.49 12.23 -4.05
C ARG A 399 -8.95 11.55 -5.33
N SER A 400 -8.58 12.39 -6.31
CA SER A 400 -8.29 11.93 -7.69
C SER A 400 -7.14 10.93 -7.77
N GLU A 401 -6.11 11.10 -6.97
CA GLU A 401 -4.94 10.22 -6.92
C GLU A 401 -5.27 8.82 -6.38
N ARG A 402 -6.31 8.68 -5.55
CA ARG A 402 -6.83 7.37 -5.09
C ARG A 402 -7.73 6.75 -6.16
N VAL A 403 -8.70 7.54 -6.63
CA VAL A 403 -9.67 7.11 -7.65
C VAL A 403 -8.99 6.72 -8.96
N ALA A 404 -7.84 7.32 -9.31
CA ALA A 404 -7.06 6.94 -10.49
C ALA A 404 -6.68 5.45 -10.49
N LYS A 405 -6.29 4.88 -9.33
CA LYS A 405 -5.94 3.47 -9.18
C LYS A 405 -7.17 2.56 -9.37
N TYR A 406 -8.31 2.93 -8.79
CA TYR A 406 -9.58 2.21 -8.98
C TYR A 406 -10.05 2.27 -10.43
N ASN A 407 -9.98 3.43 -11.07
CA ASN A 407 -10.32 3.58 -12.48
C ASN A 407 -9.38 2.76 -13.40
N ARG A 408 -8.10 2.64 -13.03
CA ARG A 408 -7.18 1.76 -13.75
C ARG A 408 -7.61 0.29 -13.64
N LEU A 409 -8.01 -0.16 -12.46
CA LEU A 409 -8.51 -1.53 -12.26
C LEU A 409 -9.81 -1.81 -13.02
N LEU A 410 -10.72 -0.83 -13.15
CA LEU A 410 -11.90 -0.97 -14.01
C LEU A 410 -11.53 -1.21 -15.47
N ARG A 411 -10.52 -0.47 -15.99
CA ARG A 411 -10.01 -0.67 -17.35
C ARG A 411 -9.36 -2.03 -17.51
N ILE A 412 -8.58 -2.48 -16.52
CA ILE A 412 -7.95 -3.82 -16.54
C ILE A 412 -9.04 -4.91 -16.53
N GLU A 413 -10.10 -4.76 -15.73
CA GLU A 413 -11.22 -5.72 -15.73
C GLU A 413 -11.88 -5.79 -17.11
N GLU A 414 -12.08 -4.66 -17.78
CA GLU A 414 -12.61 -4.58 -19.13
C GLU A 414 -11.67 -5.21 -20.17
N GLU A 415 -10.36 -4.91 -20.10
CA GLU A 415 -9.33 -5.50 -20.96
C GLU A 415 -9.25 -7.03 -20.82
N LEU A 416 -9.43 -7.57 -19.61
CA LEU A 416 -9.43 -9.00 -19.33
C LEU A 416 -10.73 -9.69 -19.77
N GLY A 417 -11.85 -8.97 -19.75
CA GLY A 417 -13.15 -9.50 -20.12
C GLY A 417 -13.51 -10.77 -19.35
N GLY A 418 -13.86 -11.85 -20.05
CA GLY A 418 -14.23 -13.12 -19.43
C GLY A 418 -13.09 -13.87 -18.71
N ALA A 419 -11.85 -13.41 -18.82
CA ALA A 419 -10.71 -13.98 -18.09
C ALA A 419 -10.47 -13.30 -16.73
N ALA A 420 -11.16 -12.19 -16.47
CA ALA A 420 -11.06 -11.50 -15.18
C ALA A 420 -11.62 -12.36 -14.04
N VAL A 421 -10.87 -12.45 -12.94
CA VAL A 421 -11.28 -13.16 -11.73
C VAL A 421 -11.31 -12.19 -10.57
N TYR A 422 -12.46 -12.05 -9.92
CA TYR A 422 -12.56 -11.34 -8.64
C TYR A 422 -12.65 -12.36 -7.52
N PRO A 423 -11.63 -12.45 -6.65
CA PRO A 423 -11.54 -13.53 -5.68
C PRO A 423 -12.53 -13.40 -4.52
N GLY A 424 -13.01 -12.19 -4.21
CA GLY A 424 -13.88 -11.94 -3.06
C GLY A 424 -13.27 -12.47 -1.76
N ILE A 425 -14.04 -13.22 -1.01
CA ILE A 425 -13.59 -13.80 0.28
C ILE A 425 -12.39 -14.76 0.12
N ASN A 426 -12.15 -15.32 -1.06
CA ASN A 426 -11.00 -16.20 -1.33
C ASN A 426 -9.68 -15.43 -1.53
N ALA A 427 -9.67 -14.11 -1.40
CA ALA A 427 -8.44 -13.31 -1.42
C ALA A 427 -7.54 -13.54 -0.20
N PHE A 428 -8.11 -14.11 0.88
CA PHE A 428 -7.44 -14.29 2.18
C PHE A 428 -6.96 -15.72 2.34
N GLY A 429 -5.75 -15.89 2.88
CA GLY A 429 -5.16 -17.20 3.17
C GLY A 429 -5.68 -17.88 4.45
N ILE A 430 -6.76 -17.37 5.03
CA ILE A 430 -7.35 -17.86 6.28
C ILE A 430 -8.42 -18.93 6.04
N ARG A 431 -8.64 -19.78 7.06
CA ARG A 431 -9.70 -20.78 6.99
C ARG A 431 -11.06 -20.11 7.02
N GLN A 432 -11.87 -20.38 6.01
CA GLN A 432 -13.28 -20.00 6.01
C GLN A 432 -14.06 -21.02 6.85
N GLU A 433 -14.77 -20.59 7.89
CA GLU A 433 -15.79 -21.41 8.52
C GLU A 433 -16.90 -21.71 7.48
N LYS A 434 -17.22 -22.98 7.29
CA LYS A 434 -18.22 -23.43 6.32
C LYS A 434 -19.63 -23.17 6.80
#